data_82457c7fe50180e980b4bd1a56095dce
#
_entry.id   82457c7fe50180e980b4bd1a56095dce
#
_cell.length_a   1.000
_cell.length_b   1.000
_cell.length_c   1.000
_cell.angle_alpha   90.00
_cell.angle_beta   90.00
_cell.angle_gamma   90.00
#
_symmetry.space_group_name_H-M   'P 1'
#
loop_
_entity.id
_entity.type
_entity.pdbx_description
1 polymer ?
#
loop_
_entity_poly.entity_id
_entity_poly.type
_entity_poly.pdbx_seq_one_letter_code
_entity_poly.pdbx_strand_id
1 'polypeptide(L)'
;MCNNNDNNTCENCIADILKVILLLQQSVCQNDCCLETCDRGFLGQTSSSLFFNTRPVVLYTCATGNDPLAMPISRDPAVTTTSTVFRLEKLDDCCATFRVLAPNTDTTSTFPYEATNSFFTINLNCVCVLRCLDDTYIECI
;
A
#
# COMPACT_ATOMS: atom_id res chain seq x y z
N MET A 1 -1.22 22.39 8.52
CA MET A 1 0.23 22.59 8.70
C MET A 1 0.81 21.38 9.42
N CYS A 2 1.82 20.79 8.84
CA CYS A 2 2.44 19.62 9.43
C CYS A 2 3.31 20.04 10.62
N ASN A 3 3.03 19.50 11.80
CA ASN A 3 3.83 19.77 12.98
C ASN A 3 5.08 18.90 12.98
N ASN A 4 6.24 19.53 12.91
CA ASN A 4 7.50 18.89 13.23
C ASN A 4 7.70 18.92 14.74
N ASN A 5 7.34 17.85 15.41
CA ASN A 5 7.81 17.62 16.76
C ASN A 5 9.20 17.00 16.70
N ASP A 6 10.16 17.68 17.33
CA ASP A 6 11.58 17.31 17.35
C ASP A 6 11.87 16.01 18.13
N ASN A 7 10.88 15.23 18.48
CA ASN A 7 11.04 13.94 19.11
C ASN A 7 11.20 12.87 18.02
N ASN A 8 12.31 12.15 18.07
CA ASN A 8 12.70 11.08 17.16
C ASN A 8 11.74 9.90 17.07
N THR A 9 10.59 9.94 17.71
CA THR A 9 9.55 8.91 17.65
C THR A 9 8.27 9.52 17.13
N CYS A 10 7.72 8.89 16.09
CA CYS A 10 6.43 9.31 15.54
C CYS A 10 5.30 8.83 16.46
N GLU A 11 4.80 9.71 17.30
CA GLU A 11 3.62 9.46 18.12
C GLU A 11 2.35 9.77 17.32
N ASN A 12 2.05 8.94 16.36
CA ASN A 12 0.92 9.13 15.46
C ASN A 12 0.15 7.84 15.37
N CYS A 13 -1.16 7.86 15.62
CA CYS A 13 -1.99 6.67 15.55
C CYS A 13 -2.02 6.07 14.14
N ILE A 14 -1.92 6.90 13.12
CA ILE A 14 -1.85 6.44 11.73
C ILE A 14 -0.55 5.67 11.48
N ALA A 15 0.57 6.16 12.01
CA ALA A 15 1.85 5.46 11.92
C ALA A 15 1.78 4.08 12.58
N ASP A 16 1.13 3.98 13.72
CA ASP A 16 0.97 2.69 14.42
C ASP A 16 0.14 1.69 13.62
N ILE A 17 -0.94 2.15 13.02
CA ILE A 17 -1.77 1.31 12.12
C ILE A 17 -0.98 0.89 10.89
N LEU A 18 -0.23 1.78 10.29
CA LEU A 18 0.59 1.47 9.12
C LEU A 18 1.70 0.47 9.45
N LYS A 19 2.26 0.49 10.65
CA LYS A 19 3.20 -0.54 11.10
C LYS A 19 2.58 -1.93 11.08
N VAL A 20 1.34 -2.04 11.55
CA VAL A 20 0.61 -3.31 11.53
C VAL A 20 0.34 -3.75 10.09
N ILE A 21 -0.11 -2.85 9.24
CA ILE A 21 -0.36 -3.16 7.83
C ILE A 21 0.92 -3.66 7.14
N LEU A 22 2.04 -2.97 7.37
CA LEU A 22 3.32 -3.37 6.77
C LEU A 22 3.75 -4.76 7.23
N LEU A 23 3.60 -5.07 8.51
CA LEU A 23 3.90 -6.40 9.06
C LEU A 23 3.02 -7.47 8.44
N LEU A 24 1.73 -7.20 8.28
CA LEU A 24 0.80 -8.14 7.66
C LEU A 24 1.17 -8.39 6.20
N GLN A 25 1.54 -7.36 5.46
CA GLN A 25 1.95 -7.49 4.07
C GLN A 25 3.29 -8.24 3.93
N GLN A 26 4.23 -7.99 4.82
CA GLN A 26 5.54 -8.66 4.82
C GLN A 26 5.48 -10.11 5.29
N SER A 27 4.48 -10.48 6.07
CA SER A 27 4.32 -11.86 6.54
C SER A 27 3.84 -12.80 5.43
N VAL A 28 3.33 -12.27 4.33
CA VAL A 28 2.94 -13.04 3.17
C VAL A 28 4.17 -13.30 2.31
N CYS A 29 4.39 -14.56 1.93
CA CYS A 29 5.45 -14.90 1.01
C CYS A 29 5.20 -14.28 -0.36
N GLN A 30 6.04 -13.32 -0.70
CA GLN A 30 5.92 -12.57 -1.95
C GLN A 30 6.80 -13.11 -3.07
N ASN A 31 7.70 -14.02 -2.75
CA ASN A 31 8.65 -14.59 -3.70
C ASN A 31 8.31 -16.04 -4.03
N ASP A 32 8.58 -16.44 -5.24
CA ASP A 32 8.39 -17.80 -5.73
C ASP A 32 9.10 -18.86 -4.87
N CYS A 33 10.17 -18.46 -4.21
CA CYS A 33 10.89 -19.37 -3.30
C CYS A 33 10.04 -19.87 -2.13
N CYS A 34 9.00 -19.14 -1.74
CA CYS A 34 8.06 -19.60 -0.73
C CYS A 34 7.12 -20.68 -1.27
N LEU A 35 7.00 -20.80 -2.56
CA LEU A 35 6.12 -21.74 -3.22
C LEU A 35 6.75 -23.14 -3.36
N GLU A 36 8.07 -23.23 -3.29
CA GLU A 36 8.83 -24.42 -3.62
C GLU A 36 9.48 -25.11 -2.42
N THR A 37 9.29 -24.61 -1.22
CA THR A 37 9.91 -25.19 -0.03
C THR A 37 9.03 -26.29 0.60
N CYS A 38 9.67 -27.33 1.10
CA CYS A 38 8.98 -28.48 1.68
C CYS A 38 8.24 -28.19 2.98
N ASP A 39 8.51 -27.10 3.62
CA ASP A 39 7.88 -26.64 4.85
C ASP A 39 6.65 -25.75 4.60
N ARG A 40 6.19 -25.69 3.38
CA ARG A 40 4.89 -25.15 3.05
C ARG A 40 3.80 -26.04 3.64
N GLY A 41 2.89 -25.41 4.36
CA GLY A 41 2.01 -26.06 5.29
C GLY A 41 1.10 -27.15 4.77
N PHE A 42 0.72 -27.23 3.49
CA PHE A 42 -0.20 -28.26 3.02
C PHE A 42 0.02 -28.66 1.59
N LEU A 43 0.24 -29.95 1.40
CA LEU A 43 0.19 -30.58 0.09
C LEU A 43 -1.23 -30.54 -0.45
N GLY A 44 -1.39 -29.98 -1.65
CA GLY A 44 -2.67 -29.98 -2.35
C GLY A 44 -3.61 -28.84 -2.02
N GLN A 45 -3.22 -27.93 -1.17
CA GLN A 45 -4.02 -26.73 -0.94
C GLN A 45 -3.74 -25.72 -2.03
N THR A 46 -4.62 -25.64 -3.00
CA THR A 46 -4.61 -24.60 -4.03
C THR A 46 -5.21 -23.32 -3.50
N SER A 47 -4.66 -22.83 -2.44
CA SER A 47 -5.17 -21.63 -1.79
C SER A 47 -4.50 -20.36 -2.28
N SER A 48 -3.98 -20.37 -3.51
CA SER A 48 -3.45 -19.15 -4.12
C SER A 48 -4.47 -18.01 -4.14
N SER A 49 -5.74 -18.32 -4.14
CA SER A 49 -6.83 -17.35 -4.01
C SER A 49 -6.98 -16.77 -2.60
N LEU A 50 -6.32 -17.36 -1.59
CA LEU A 50 -6.40 -16.92 -0.20
C LEU A 50 -5.22 -16.07 0.24
N PHE A 51 -4.21 -15.89 -0.62
CA PHE A 51 -3.04 -15.11 -0.28
C PHE A 51 -3.21 -13.67 -0.76
N PHE A 52 -3.84 -12.88 0.08
CA PHE A 52 -3.82 -11.44 -0.12
C PHE A 52 -2.47 -10.90 0.37
N ASN A 53 -1.82 -10.10 -0.44
CA ASN A 53 -0.53 -9.51 -0.13
C ASN A 53 -0.59 -8.00 0.10
N THR A 54 -1.77 -7.41 -0.01
CA THR A 54 -1.92 -5.97 0.00
C THR A 54 -3.20 -5.58 0.73
N ARG A 55 -3.07 -4.62 1.63
CA ARG A 55 -4.20 -3.85 2.18
C ARG A 55 -4.15 -2.46 1.58
N PRO A 56 -4.94 -2.19 0.54
CA PRO A 56 -4.96 -0.88 -0.09
C PRO A 56 -5.51 0.17 0.87
N VAL A 57 -4.96 1.37 0.78
CA VAL A 57 -5.38 2.48 1.62
C VAL A 57 -5.68 3.72 0.79
N VAL A 58 -6.54 4.57 1.34
CA VAL A 58 -6.83 5.91 0.85
C VAL A 58 -6.42 6.88 1.95
N LEU A 59 -5.75 7.96 1.57
CA LEU A 59 -5.25 8.97 2.49
C LEU A 59 -5.97 10.29 2.27
N TYR A 60 -6.25 10.97 3.37
CA TYR A 60 -6.76 12.34 3.34
C TYR A 60 -5.78 13.22 4.10
N THR A 61 -5.37 14.31 3.48
CA THR A 61 -4.49 15.30 4.11
C THR A 61 -5.29 16.52 4.55
N CYS A 62 -4.73 17.27 5.49
CA CYS A 62 -5.38 18.50 5.95
C CYS A 62 -5.46 19.56 4.85
N ALA A 63 -4.61 19.47 3.83
CA ALA A 63 -4.60 20.40 2.71
C ALA A 63 -5.67 20.11 1.66
N THR A 64 -6.06 18.84 1.49
CA THR A 64 -7.04 18.42 0.47
C THR A 64 -8.49 18.49 0.96
N GLY A 65 -8.69 18.73 2.25
CA GLY A 65 -10.03 18.81 2.84
C GLY A 65 -10.76 17.49 2.78
N ASN A 66 -11.92 17.46 2.12
CA ASN A 66 -12.77 16.28 2.02
C ASN A 66 -12.40 15.35 0.86
N ASP A 67 -11.45 15.74 0.03
CA ASP A 67 -11.04 14.94 -1.13
C ASP A 67 -9.89 14.01 -0.76
N PRO A 68 -9.89 12.76 -1.24
CA PRO A 68 -8.75 11.88 -1.03
C PRO A 68 -7.52 12.38 -1.78
N LEU A 69 -6.35 12.13 -1.21
CA LEU A 69 -5.09 12.41 -1.87
C LEU A 69 -5.02 11.62 -3.19
N ALA A 70 -4.74 12.30 -4.29
CA ALA A 70 -4.57 11.70 -5.60
C ALA A 70 -3.14 11.88 -6.08
N MET A 71 -2.54 10.80 -6.58
CA MET A 71 -1.17 10.79 -7.09
C MET A 71 -1.13 10.17 -8.49
N PRO A 72 -0.20 10.61 -9.35
CA PRO A 72 -0.08 10.06 -10.70
C PRO A 72 0.21 8.57 -10.69
N ILE A 73 -0.37 7.85 -11.63
CA ILE A 73 -0.13 6.41 -11.79
C ILE A 73 1.17 6.09 -12.54
N SER A 74 1.82 7.09 -13.10
CA SER A 74 3.04 6.91 -13.88
C SER A 74 4.11 7.92 -13.47
N ARG A 75 5.36 7.50 -13.62
CA ARG A 75 6.52 8.39 -13.46
C ARG A 75 6.73 9.31 -14.65
N ASP A 76 6.06 9.06 -15.75
CA ASP A 76 6.08 9.92 -16.94
C ASP A 76 5.23 11.16 -16.69
N PRO A 77 5.80 12.38 -16.69
CA PRO A 77 5.04 13.59 -16.43
C PRO A 77 4.00 13.89 -17.52
N ALA A 78 4.08 13.26 -18.68
CA ALA A 78 3.07 13.39 -19.72
C ALA A 78 1.78 12.62 -19.38
N VAL A 79 1.84 11.64 -18.52
CA VAL A 79 0.68 10.89 -18.04
C VAL A 79 0.06 11.64 -16.86
N THR A 80 -1.16 12.14 -17.05
CA THR A 80 -1.85 12.94 -16.03
C THR A 80 -2.89 12.16 -15.24
N THR A 81 -3.10 10.90 -15.58
CA THR A 81 -4.04 10.03 -14.85
C THR A 81 -3.56 9.81 -13.42
N THR A 82 -4.48 9.95 -12.47
CA THR A 82 -4.19 9.79 -11.04
C THR A 82 -4.99 8.64 -10.44
N SER A 83 -4.52 8.17 -9.29
CA SER A 83 -5.23 7.21 -8.44
C SER A 83 -5.22 7.70 -7.00
N THR A 84 -6.23 7.30 -6.26
CA THR A 84 -6.36 7.56 -4.82
C THR A 84 -6.07 6.34 -3.97
N VAL A 85 -5.70 5.23 -4.59
CA VAL A 85 -5.48 3.96 -3.91
C VAL A 85 -3.99 3.65 -3.87
N PHE A 86 -3.50 3.34 -2.68
CA PHE A 86 -2.06 3.17 -2.44
C PHE A 86 -1.77 1.89 -1.67
N ARG A 87 -0.56 1.37 -1.87
CA ARG A 87 0.00 0.27 -1.08
C ARG A 87 1.22 0.78 -0.30
N LEU A 88 1.25 0.51 0.99
CA LEU A 88 2.41 0.84 1.81
C LEU A 88 3.59 -0.08 1.47
N GLU A 89 4.72 0.52 1.11
CA GLU A 89 5.94 -0.22 0.77
C GLU A 89 7.00 -0.11 1.85
N LYS A 90 7.09 1.04 2.50
CA LYS A 90 8.12 1.31 3.49
C LYS A 90 7.60 2.30 4.53
N LEU A 91 8.00 2.08 5.76
CA LEU A 91 7.71 2.99 6.86
C LEU A 91 9.00 3.28 7.61
N ASP A 92 9.34 4.55 7.74
CA ASP A 92 10.51 5.03 8.46
C ASP A 92 10.11 6.18 9.37
N ASP A 93 9.90 5.88 10.65
CA ASP A 93 9.35 6.80 11.65
C ASP A 93 8.05 7.47 11.17
N CYS A 94 8.10 8.78 10.91
CA CYS A 94 6.98 9.55 10.40
C CYS A 94 6.92 9.65 8.89
N CYS A 95 7.84 9.01 8.16
CA CYS A 95 7.86 9.01 6.70
C CYS A 95 7.37 7.67 6.16
N ALA A 96 6.34 7.69 5.36
CA ALA A 96 5.81 6.50 4.71
C ALA A 96 5.97 6.60 3.20
N THR A 97 6.43 5.53 2.58
CA THR A 97 6.53 5.42 1.13
C THR A 97 5.43 4.50 0.63
N PHE A 98 4.65 5.00 -0.30
CA PHE A 98 3.54 4.31 -0.91
C PHE A 98 3.77 4.08 -2.39
N ARG A 99 3.28 2.96 -2.86
CA ARG A 99 3.13 2.67 -4.28
C ARG A 99 1.72 3.07 -4.71
N VAL A 100 1.61 3.74 -5.82
CA VAL A 100 0.31 4.07 -6.42
C VAL A 100 -0.23 2.84 -7.12
N LEU A 101 -1.48 2.49 -6.84
CA LEU A 101 -2.17 1.38 -7.47
C LEU A 101 -3.14 1.91 -8.52
N ALA A 102 -3.11 1.30 -9.70
CA ALA A 102 -4.03 1.64 -10.77
C ALA A 102 -5.16 0.60 -10.86
N PRO A 103 -6.31 0.96 -11.45
CA PRO A 103 -7.30 -0.05 -11.81
C PRO A 103 -6.69 -1.10 -12.71
N ASN A 104 -7.04 -2.38 -12.48
CA ASN A 104 -6.48 -3.47 -13.25
C ASN A 104 -6.96 -3.39 -14.70
N THR A 105 -6.01 -3.36 -15.64
CA THR A 105 -6.30 -3.33 -17.08
C THR A 105 -6.69 -4.69 -17.63
N ASP A 106 -6.36 -5.75 -16.91
CA ASP A 106 -6.77 -7.11 -17.29
C ASP A 106 -8.22 -7.35 -16.86
N THR A 107 -9.14 -7.30 -17.82
CA THR A 107 -10.57 -7.48 -17.58
C THR A 107 -10.93 -8.92 -17.20
N THR A 108 -10.01 -9.87 -17.40
CA THR A 108 -10.21 -11.27 -17.00
C THR A 108 -9.79 -11.53 -15.56
N SER A 109 -9.05 -10.60 -14.94
CA SER A 109 -8.64 -10.70 -13.56
C SER A 109 -9.79 -10.37 -12.61
N THR A 110 -9.86 -11.14 -11.51
CA THR A 110 -10.81 -10.88 -10.43
C THR A 110 -10.29 -9.81 -9.45
N PHE A 111 -9.03 -9.42 -9.57
CA PHE A 111 -8.41 -8.44 -8.68
C PHE A 111 -8.57 -7.02 -9.22
N PRO A 112 -8.96 -6.06 -8.36
CA PRO A 112 -9.35 -4.73 -8.82
C PRO A 112 -8.18 -3.82 -9.19
N TYR A 113 -6.97 -4.11 -8.71
CA TYR A 113 -5.84 -3.20 -8.87
C TYR A 113 -4.63 -3.89 -9.47
N GLU A 114 -3.79 -3.10 -10.13
CA GLU A 114 -2.46 -3.50 -10.59
C GLU A 114 -1.39 -2.56 -10.03
N ALA A 115 -0.17 -3.08 -9.88
CA ALA A 115 0.97 -2.30 -9.43
C ALA A 115 1.45 -1.35 -10.51
N THR A 116 1.87 -0.16 -10.08
CA THR A 116 2.55 0.80 -10.94
C THR A 116 3.99 1.01 -10.46
N ASN A 117 4.77 1.71 -11.26
CA ASN A 117 6.11 2.15 -10.88
C ASN A 117 6.13 3.56 -10.30
N SER A 118 4.97 4.06 -9.90
CA SER A 118 4.83 5.38 -9.28
C SER A 118 4.80 5.24 -7.76
N PHE A 119 5.72 5.94 -7.12
CA PHE A 119 5.86 5.94 -5.66
C PHE A 119 5.87 7.38 -5.16
N PHE A 120 5.47 7.55 -3.92
CA PHE A 120 5.65 8.82 -3.22
C PHE A 120 5.95 8.58 -1.74
N THR A 121 6.63 9.53 -1.13
CA THR A 121 6.88 9.52 0.30
C THR A 121 6.16 10.71 0.93
N ILE A 122 5.46 10.45 2.01
CA ILE A 122 4.67 11.45 2.70
C ILE A 122 5.05 11.50 4.18
N ASN A 123 5.02 12.70 4.75
CA ASN A 123 5.11 12.89 6.18
C ASN A 123 3.74 12.56 6.82
N LEU A 124 3.70 11.58 7.69
CA LEU A 124 2.46 11.11 8.31
C LEU A 124 1.79 12.16 9.18
N ASN A 125 2.53 13.17 9.63
CA ASN A 125 1.95 14.31 10.33
C ASN A 125 1.03 15.15 9.45
N CYS A 126 1.12 15.01 8.13
CA CYS A 126 0.25 15.67 7.16
C CYS A 126 -1.00 14.86 6.83
N VAL A 127 -1.08 13.62 7.26
CA VAL A 127 -2.22 12.75 7.01
C VAL A 127 -3.20 12.86 8.17
N CYS A 128 -4.42 13.26 7.86
CA CYS A 128 -5.48 13.43 8.86
C CYS A 128 -6.37 12.20 8.96
N VAL A 129 -6.58 11.49 7.85
CA VAL A 129 -7.45 10.31 7.78
C VAL A 129 -6.78 9.22 6.97
N LEU A 130 -6.79 8.03 7.51
CA LEU A 130 -6.41 6.80 6.82
C LEU A 130 -7.66 5.93 6.69
N ARG A 131 -7.96 5.52 5.47
CA ARG A 131 -9.05 4.58 5.19
C ARG A 131 -8.47 3.31 4.58
N CYS A 132 -8.77 2.17 5.18
CA CYS A 132 -8.38 0.87 4.64
C CYS A 132 -9.47 0.33 3.72
N LEU A 133 -9.07 -0.19 2.58
CA LEU A 133 -9.94 -0.90 1.65
C LEU A 133 -9.82 -2.42 1.87
N ASP A 134 -10.59 -3.19 1.14
CA ASP A 134 -10.56 -4.65 1.26
C ASP A 134 -9.20 -5.21 0.83
N ASP A 135 -8.73 -6.17 1.59
CA ASP A 135 -7.49 -6.87 1.26
C ASP A 135 -7.58 -7.53 -0.11
N THR A 136 -6.50 -7.49 -0.84
CA THR A 136 -6.44 -8.01 -2.21
C THR A 136 -5.06 -8.55 -2.54
N TYR A 137 -4.98 -9.23 -3.68
CA TYR A 137 -3.72 -9.67 -4.26
C TYR A 137 -3.31 -8.73 -5.40
N ILE A 138 -2.02 -8.41 -5.43
CA ILE A 138 -1.43 -7.61 -6.51
C ILE A 138 -0.22 -8.38 -7.04
N GLU A 139 -0.19 -8.61 -8.34
CA GLU A 139 0.91 -9.29 -9.01
C GLU A 139 2.17 -8.45 -9.05
N CYS A 140 3.31 -9.12 -9.07
CA CYS A 140 4.63 -8.51 -9.27
C CYS A 140 5.03 -7.51 -8.18
N ILE A 141 4.59 -7.74 -6.98
CA ILE A 141 5.02 -6.93 -5.83
C ILE A 141 6.09 -7.66 -5.02
#